data_69103bd5e79aa94d341ce2c4047c748a
#
_entry.id   69103bd5e79aa94d341ce2c4047c748a
#
_cell.length_a   1.000
_cell.length_b   1.000
_cell.length_c   1.000
_cell.angle_alpha   90.00
_cell.angle_beta   90.00
_cell.angle_gamma   90.00
#
_symmetry.space_group_name_H-M   'P 1'
#
loop_
_entity.id
_entity.type
_entity.pdbx_description
1 polymer ?
#
loop_
_entity_poly.entity_id
_entity_poly.type
_entity_poly.pdbx_seq_one_letter_code
_entity_poly.pdbx_strand_id
1 'polypeptide(L)'
;MPSGFIEIENKKKEIRFKGYVTAPANGVYPGVLLLHQNYGVDANIRAYAEILAANNYTVFIPDLFWRKIPGCELNSSNADDEYKSLNLTKDYDLDKGFEDMTLCLKWLRETPQCNGLVTVIGFGIGANLAYLAGLWLDIESTVCYDFEGTNFFQEHDTSIRRPMLVHLNKKNYDFFEKENKIGLINKIDNIQIKIYDNCNTNFYRIADKNYVHAAYLNSLDNTLAHIKRSFAKPHTT
;
A
#
# COMPACT_ATOMS: atom_id res chain seq x y z
N MET A 1 19.28 -9.97 -2.74
CA MET A 1 18.74 -9.92 -4.12
C MET A 1 18.97 -8.52 -4.63
N PRO A 2 19.54 -8.30 -5.82
CA PRO A 2 19.62 -6.96 -6.36
C PRO A 2 18.20 -6.42 -6.64
N SER A 3 18.01 -5.11 -6.48
CA SER A 3 16.76 -4.45 -6.82
C SER A 3 16.43 -4.63 -8.32
N GLY A 4 15.17 -4.88 -8.65
CA GLY A 4 14.76 -5.04 -10.05
C GLY A 4 13.35 -5.58 -10.26
N PHE A 5 12.95 -5.61 -11.54
CA PHE A 5 11.68 -6.21 -11.92
C PHE A 5 11.81 -7.73 -12.03
N ILE A 6 10.82 -8.41 -11.49
CA ILE A 6 10.65 -9.85 -11.56
C ILE A 6 9.28 -10.18 -12.11
N GLU A 7 9.06 -11.45 -12.47
CA GLU A 7 7.79 -11.93 -12.97
C GLU A 7 7.12 -12.84 -11.95
N ILE A 8 5.83 -12.61 -11.72
CA ILE A 8 4.94 -13.45 -10.93
C ILE A 8 4.09 -14.28 -11.91
N GLU A 9 4.07 -15.57 -11.70
CA GLU A 9 3.29 -16.49 -12.54
C GLU A 9 2.39 -17.40 -11.68
N ASN A 10 1.16 -17.59 -12.13
CA ASN A 10 0.27 -18.64 -11.67
C ASN A 10 -0.29 -19.39 -12.88
N LYS A 11 0.34 -20.49 -13.26
CA LYS A 11 -0.02 -21.30 -14.44
C LYS A 11 -1.44 -21.83 -14.39
N LYS A 12 -1.98 -22.16 -13.20
CA LYS A 12 -3.33 -22.71 -13.04
C LYS A 12 -4.41 -21.67 -13.33
N LYS A 13 -4.12 -20.37 -13.10
CA LYS A 13 -5.05 -19.25 -13.31
C LYS A 13 -4.70 -18.42 -14.57
N GLU A 14 -3.68 -18.81 -15.32
CA GLU A 14 -3.17 -18.06 -16.49
C GLU A 14 -2.79 -16.61 -16.13
N ILE A 15 -2.32 -16.39 -14.91
CA ILE A 15 -1.90 -15.08 -14.41
C ILE A 15 -0.40 -14.96 -14.62
N ARG A 16 0.04 -13.88 -15.25
CA ARG A 16 1.46 -13.55 -15.44
C ARG A 16 1.65 -12.04 -15.50
N PHE A 17 2.37 -11.48 -14.55
CA PHE A 17 2.64 -10.04 -14.50
C PHE A 17 3.96 -9.74 -13.80
N LYS A 18 4.42 -8.50 -13.93
CA LYS A 18 5.67 -8.05 -13.32
C LYS A 18 5.43 -7.33 -12.01
N GLY A 19 6.44 -7.30 -11.17
CA GLY A 19 6.54 -6.46 -10.01
C GLY A 19 7.99 -6.09 -9.73
N TYR A 20 8.20 -5.05 -8.94
CA TYR A 20 9.52 -4.60 -8.52
C TYR A 20 9.84 -5.15 -7.15
N VAL A 21 11.05 -5.70 -6.98
CA VAL A 21 11.54 -6.21 -5.71
C VAL A 21 12.79 -5.46 -5.30
N THR A 22 12.92 -5.17 -4.02
CA THR A 22 14.15 -4.70 -3.40
C THR A 22 14.29 -5.28 -1.99
N ALA A 23 15.52 -5.56 -1.58
CA ALA A 23 15.82 -6.11 -0.26
C ALA A 23 17.24 -5.70 0.15
N PRO A 24 17.57 -5.73 1.45
CA PRO A 24 18.96 -5.62 1.90
C PRO A 24 19.85 -6.66 1.22
N ALA A 25 21.14 -6.32 1.03
CA ALA A 25 22.08 -7.18 0.30
C ALA A 25 22.22 -8.58 0.91
N ASN A 26 22.18 -8.67 2.23
CA ASN A 26 22.35 -9.91 2.98
C ASN A 26 21.32 -10.00 4.11
N GLY A 27 20.97 -11.23 4.50
CA GLY A 27 20.07 -11.49 5.62
C GLY A 27 18.65 -11.89 5.21
N VAL A 28 17.82 -12.14 6.21
CA VAL A 28 16.41 -12.53 6.09
C VAL A 28 15.60 -11.57 6.96
N TYR A 29 14.66 -10.87 6.38
CA TYR A 29 13.96 -9.74 6.99
C TYR A 29 12.44 -9.88 6.86
N PRO A 30 11.65 -9.15 7.64
CA PRO A 30 10.21 -9.08 7.39
C PRO A 30 9.90 -8.52 5.99
N GLY A 31 8.82 -9.02 5.40
CA GLY A 31 8.34 -8.57 4.11
C GLY A 31 7.43 -7.35 4.19
N VAL A 32 7.49 -6.51 3.17
CA VAL A 32 6.50 -5.46 2.90
C VAL A 32 5.94 -5.65 1.50
N LEU A 33 4.64 -5.92 1.43
CA LEU A 33 3.91 -5.86 0.18
C LEU A 33 3.44 -4.41 -0.02
N LEU A 34 4.06 -3.70 -0.98
CA LEU A 34 3.86 -2.28 -1.21
C LEU A 34 2.97 -2.07 -2.43
N LEU A 35 1.74 -1.58 -2.22
CA LEU A 35 0.72 -1.42 -3.24
C LEU A 35 0.66 0.03 -3.71
N HIS A 36 0.93 0.24 -4.99
CA HIS A 36 1.03 1.57 -5.58
C HIS A 36 -0.35 2.23 -5.77
N GLN A 37 -0.34 3.52 -5.99
CA GLN A 37 -1.51 4.30 -6.37
C GLN A 37 -1.69 4.33 -7.91
N ASN A 38 -2.46 5.29 -8.39
CA ASN A 38 -2.89 5.43 -9.80
C ASN A 38 -1.77 5.70 -10.83
N TYR A 39 -0.49 5.84 -10.42
CA TYR A 39 0.63 6.08 -11.34
C TYR A 39 1.45 4.84 -11.69
N GLY A 40 1.07 3.67 -11.16
CA GLY A 40 1.80 2.42 -11.43
C GLY A 40 3.07 2.28 -10.59
N VAL A 41 3.98 1.41 -11.05
CA VAL A 41 5.26 1.13 -10.37
C VAL A 41 6.30 2.19 -10.77
N ASP A 42 5.99 3.45 -10.51
CA ASP A 42 6.81 4.60 -10.89
C ASP A 42 8.07 4.81 -10.03
N ALA A 43 8.90 5.75 -10.42
CA ALA A 43 10.14 6.06 -9.70
C ALA A 43 9.90 6.46 -8.24
N ASN A 44 8.76 7.11 -7.93
CA ASN A 44 8.46 7.57 -6.58
C ASN A 44 8.15 6.40 -5.63
N ILE A 45 7.32 5.43 -6.07
CA ILE A 45 7.02 4.26 -5.24
C ILE A 45 8.23 3.33 -5.11
N ARG A 46 9.08 3.24 -6.15
CA ARG A 46 10.35 2.50 -6.06
C ARG A 46 11.31 3.15 -5.06
N ALA A 47 11.42 4.49 -5.05
CA ALA A 47 12.23 5.21 -4.05
C ALA A 47 11.73 4.97 -2.63
N TYR A 48 10.40 4.92 -2.41
CA TYR A 48 9.82 4.56 -1.12
C TYR A 48 10.19 3.12 -0.72
N ALA A 49 10.17 2.18 -1.66
CA ALA A 49 10.59 0.80 -1.42
C ALA A 49 12.08 0.69 -1.04
N GLU A 50 12.96 1.48 -1.68
CA GLU A 50 14.39 1.51 -1.33
C GLU A 50 14.63 2.04 0.09
N ILE A 51 13.83 3.02 0.55
CA ILE A 51 13.87 3.49 1.94
C ILE A 51 13.47 2.37 2.92
N LEU A 52 12.43 1.60 2.60
CA LEU A 52 12.02 0.45 3.40
C LEU A 52 13.11 -0.63 3.41
N ALA A 53 13.73 -0.93 2.27
CA ALA A 53 14.83 -1.90 2.20
C ALA A 53 16.05 -1.44 3.01
N ALA A 54 16.39 -0.15 3.01
CA ALA A 54 17.42 0.43 3.86
C ALA A 54 17.09 0.32 5.36
N ASN A 55 15.81 0.17 5.72
CA ASN A 55 15.33 -0.09 7.07
C ASN A 55 15.13 -1.60 7.38
N ASN A 56 15.77 -2.47 6.63
CA ASN A 56 15.78 -3.92 6.81
C ASN A 56 14.43 -4.60 6.55
N TYR A 57 13.77 -4.24 5.47
CA TYR A 57 12.58 -4.94 4.95
C TYR A 57 12.83 -5.50 3.55
N THR A 58 12.29 -6.67 3.26
CA THR A 58 12.20 -7.21 1.90
C THR A 58 10.91 -6.69 1.28
N VAL A 59 11.02 -5.88 0.22
CA VAL A 59 9.88 -5.16 -0.35
C VAL A 59 9.52 -5.68 -1.73
N PHE A 60 8.25 -5.90 -1.98
CA PHE A 60 7.72 -6.23 -3.30
C PHE A 60 6.58 -5.28 -3.68
N ILE A 61 6.64 -4.72 -4.90
CA ILE A 61 5.64 -3.85 -5.50
C ILE A 61 5.05 -4.56 -6.72
N PRO A 62 3.82 -5.12 -6.67
CA PRO A 62 3.17 -5.68 -7.86
C PRO A 62 2.70 -4.56 -8.80
N ASP A 63 2.66 -4.84 -10.10
CA ASP A 63 1.95 -4.00 -11.08
C ASP A 63 0.44 -4.26 -10.96
N LEU A 64 -0.29 -3.38 -10.25
CA LEU A 64 -1.73 -3.52 -10.06
C LEU A 64 -2.53 -3.30 -11.36
N PHE A 65 -1.93 -2.64 -12.35
CA PHE A 65 -2.61 -2.30 -13.61
C PHE A 65 -2.26 -3.22 -14.77
N TRP A 66 -1.55 -4.32 -14.52
CA TRP A 66 -1.04 -5.21 -15.55
C TRP A 66 -2.09 -5.72 -16.55
N ARG A 67 -3.36 -5.85 -16.14
CA ARG A 67 -4.45 -6.28 -17.02
C ARG A 67 -4.87 -5.22 -18.02
N LYS A 68 -4.64 -3.93 -17.72
CA LYS A 68 -4.99 -2.80 -18.57
C LYS A 68 -3.77 -2.25 -19.30
N ILE A 69 -2.72 -1.95 -18.57
CA ILE A 69 -1.47 -1.36 -19.08
C ILE A 69 -0.30 -2.05 -18.38
N PRO A 70 0.20 -3.19 -18.89
CA PRO A 70 1.36 -3.86 -18.31
C PRO A 70 2.59 -2.95 -18.28
N GLY A 71 3.23 -2.89 -17.10
CA GLY A 71 4.39 -2.02 -16.89
C GLY A 71 4.02 -0.54 -16.78
N CYS A 72 2.82 -0.24 -16.28
CA CYS A 72 2.35 1.13 -16.07
C CYS A 72 3.33 1.92 -15.18
N GLU A 73 3.82 3.03 -15.73
CA GLU A 73 4.69 3.99 -15.06
C GLU A 73 4.36 5.40 -15.56
N LEU A 74 3.46 6.09 -14.85
CA LEU A 74 2.97 7.41 -15.21
C LEU A 74 3.65 8.51 -14.38
N ASN A 75 3.71 9.72 -14.97
CA ASN A 75 4.30 10.89 -14.34
C ASN A 75 3.21 11.87 -13.88
N SER A 76 3.10 12.11 -12.56
CA SER A 76 2.12 13.03 -11.97
C SER A 76 2.29 14.51 -12.38
N SER A 77 3.43 14.87 -12.97
CA SER A 77 3.67 16.22 -13.51
C SER A 77 3.23 16.38 -14.97
N ASN A 78 2.76 15.31 -15.61
CA ASN A 78 2.26 15.33 -16.98
C ASN A 78 0.73 15.26 -16.99
N ALA A 79 0.06 16.22 -17.63
CA ALA A 79 -1.41 16.32 -17.64
C ALA A 79 -2.09 15.12 -18.33
N ASP A 80 -1.49 14.59 -19.41
CA ASP A 80 -2.04 13.41 -20.11
C ASP A 80 -1.92 12.15 -19.23
N ASP A 81 -0.83 12.03 -18.47
CA ASP A 81 -0.64 10.92 -17.53
C ASP A 81 -1.54 11.07 -16.31
N GLU A 82 -1.80 12.30 -15.83
CA GLU A 82 -2.77 12.57 -14.78
C GLU A 82 -4.18 12.10 -15.22
N TYR A 83 -4.60 12.44 -16.44
CA TYR A 83 -5.88 11.97 -17.00
C TYR A 83 -5.95 10.45 -17.15
N LYS A 84 -4.89 9.81 -17.67
CA LYS A 84 -4.80 8.33 -17.76
C LYS A 84 -4.90 7.67 -16.39
N SER A 85 -4.21 8.24 -15.40
CA SER A 85 -4.18 7.70 -14.04
C SER A 85 -5.57 7.63 -13.40
N LEU A 86 -6.39 8.67 -13.58
CA LEU A 86 -7.77 8.71 -13.10
C LEU A 86 -8.65 7.64 -13.76
N ASN A 87 -8.46 7.39 -15.05
CA ASN A 87 -9.21 6.35 -15.77
C ASN A 87 -8.80 4.92 -15.35
N LEU A 88 -7.55 4.72 -14.93
CA LEU A 88 -7.08 3.42 -14.44
C LEU A 88 -7.77 3.01 -13.14
N THR A 89 -8.00 3.96 -12.23
CA THR A 89 -8.63 3.69 -10.93
C THR A 89 -10.14 3.60 -11.01
N LYS A 90 -10.78 4.38 -11.90
CA LYS A 90 -12.24 4.44 -12.03
C LYS A 90 -12.89 3.07 -12.26
N ASP A 91 -12.27 2.23 -13.09
CA ASP A 91 -12.77 0.91 -13.46
C ASP A 91 -11.86 -0.20 -12.93
N TYR A 92 -11.19 0.03 -11.80
CA TYR A 92 -10.34 -0.99 -11.19
C TYR A 92 -11.18 -2.06 -10.51
N ASP A 93 -10.94 -3.30 -10.87
CA ASP A 93 -11.60 -4.48 -10.30
C ASP A 93 -10.88 -4.86 -8.99
N LEU A 94 -11.45 -4.45 -7.86
CA LEU A 94 -10.89 -4.72 -6.54
C LEU A 94 -10.80 -6.20 -6.20
N ASP A 95 -11.76 -7.02 -6.64
CA ASP A 95 -11.77 -8.46 -6.37
C ASP A 95 -10.59 -9.15 -7.06
N LYS A 96 -10.37 -8.82 -8.35
CA LYS A 96 -9.17 -9.30 -9.07
C LYS A 96 -7.88 -8.75 -8.49
N GLY A 97 -7.88 -7.49 -8.07
CA GLY A 97 -6.74 -6.87 -7.39
C GLY A 97 -6.41 -7.59 -6.08
N PHE A 98 -7.42 -7.98 -5.31
CA PHE A 98 -7.27 -8.75 -4.08
C PHE A 98 -6.72 -10.17 -4.34
N GLU A 99 -7.18 -10.85 -5.39
CA GLU A 99 -6.63 -12.14 -5.81
C GLU A 99 -5.15 -12.03 -6.17
N ASP A 100 -4.78 -11.01 -6.97
CA ASP A 100 -3.39 -10.77 -7.35
C ASP A 100 -2.50 -10.44 -6.14
N MET A 101 -3.01 -9.59 -5.24
CA MET A 101 -2.33 -9.26 -3.98
C MET A 101 -2.09 -10.51 -3.13
N THR A 102 -3.07 -11.41 -3.03
CA THR A 102 -2.94 -12.68 -2.28
C THR A 102 -1.86 -13.58 -2.89
N LEU A 103 -1.76 -13.63 -4.22
CA LEU A 103 -0.70 -14.35 -4.90
C LEU A 103 0.68 -13.73 -4.61
N CYS A 104 0.78 -12.40 -4.63
CA CYS A 104 2.01 -11.69 -4.33
C CYS A 104 2.44 -11.86 -2.87
N LEU A 105 1.49 -11.85 -1.94
CA LEU A 105 1.75 -12.12 -0.53
C LEU A 105 2.36 -13.50 -0.32
N LYS A 106 1.79 -14.52 -0.96
CA LYS A 106 2.34 -15.88 -0.93
C LYS A 106 3.76 -15.93 -1.49
N TRP A 107 3.97 -15.34 -2.67
CA TRP A 107 5.30 -15.29 -3.30
C TRP A 107 6.33 -14.58 -2.39
N LEU A 108 5.95 -13.44 -1.79
CA LEU A 108 6.84 -12.69 -0.90
C LEU A 108 7.26 -13.51 0.31
N ARG A 109 6.33 -14.25 0.93
CA ARG A 109 6.61 -15.13 2.07
C ARG A 109 7.55 -16.28 1.73
N GLU A 110 7.47 -16.79 0.52
CA GLU A 110 8.31 -17.89 0.01
C GLU A 110 9.69 -17.39 -0.49
N THR A 111 9.89 -16.08 -0.57
CA THR A 111 11.17 -15.49 -1.01
C THR A 111 12.27 -15.72 0.04
N PRO A 112 13.47 -16.20 -0.35
CA PRO A 112 14.53 -16.55 0.61
C PRO A 112 14.98 -15.40 1.54
N GLN A 113 14.79 -14.14 1.13
CA GLN A 113 15.12 -12.95 1.91
C GLN A 113 13.98 -12.53 2.86
N CYS A 114 12.82 -13.20 2.82
CA CYS A 114 11.69 -12.92 3.70
C CYS A 114 11.60 -13.94 4.82
N ASN A 115 11.39 -13.51 6.05
CA ASN A 115 11.22 -14.38 7.22
C ASN A 115 9.79 -14.90 7.41
N GLY A 116 8.89 -14.62 6.45
CA GLY A 116 7.48 -15.02 6.47
C GLY A 116 6.53 -14.03 7.12
N LEU A 117 7.02 -13.09 7.94
CA LEU A 117 6.21 -12.00 8.52
C LEU A 117 6.01 -10.90 7.46
N VAL A 118 4.80 -10.46 7.21
CA VAL A 118 4.51 -9.47 6.16
C VAL A 118 3.52 -8.40 6.61
N THR A 119 3.87 -7.15 6.33
CA THR A 119 2.97 -5.99 6.40
C THR A 119 2.55 -5.59 4.98
N VAL A 120 1.31 -5.12 4.82
CA VAL A 120 0.82 -4.54 3.57
C VAL A 120 0.74 -3.02 3.72
N ILE A 121 1.40 -2.29 2.82
CA ILE A 121 1.34 -0.82 2.75
C ILE A 121 0.70 -0.45 1.42
N GLY A 122 -0.32 0.40 1.43
CA GLY A 122 -1.02 0.82 0.21
C GLY A 122 -1.22 2.33 0.11
N PHE A 123 -1.22 2.81 -1.11
CA PHE A 123 -1.45 4.20 -1.47
C PHE A 123 -2.63 4.32 -2.44
N GLY A 124 -3.59 5.24 -2.21
CA GLY A 124 -4.76 5.41 -3.06
C GLY A 124 -5.53 4.11 -3.26
N ILE A 125 -5.65 3.60 -4.50
CA ILE A 125 -6.28 2.31 -4.79
C ILE A 125 -5.57 1.14 -4.09
N GLY A 126 -4.26 1.22 -3.93
CA GLY A 126 -3.49 0.26 -3.13
C GLY A 126 -3.85 0.31 -1.64
N ALA A 127 -4.27 1.48 -1.10
CA ALA A 127 -4.76 1.59 0.27
C ALA A 127 -6.09 0.85 0.46
N ASN A 128 -6.96 0.85 -0.55
CA ASN A 128 -8.20 0.06 -0.54
C ASN A 128 -7.89 -1.44 -0.42
N LEU A 129 -6.92 -1.92 -1.21
CA LEU A 129 -6.47 -3.32 -1.12
C LEU A 129 -5.78 -3.64 0.22
N ALA A 130 -4.96 -2.72 0.76
CA ALA A 130 -4.33 -2.88 2.06
C ALA A 130 -5.37 -2.95 3.20
N TYR A 131 -6.44 -2.17 3.11
CA TYR A 131 -7.56 -2.26 4.03
C TYR A 131 -8.22 -3.64 4.00
N LEU A 132 -8.53 -4.16 2.80
CA LEU A 132 -9.07 -5.52 2.62
C LEU A 132 -8.12 -6.59 3.16
N ALA A 133 -6.81 -6.41 2.98
CA ALA A 133 -5.81 -7.31 3.56
C ALA A 133 -5.91 -7.35 5.10
N GLY A 134 -6.10 -6.20 5.74
CA GLY A 134 -6.26 -6.10 7.20
C GLY A 134 -7.53 -6.78 7.72
N LEU A 135 -8.59 -6.85 6.90
CA LEU A 135 -9.83 -7.54 7.24
C LEU A 135 -9.69 -9.06 7.11
N TRP A 136 -9.10 -9.54 6.01
CA TRP A 136 -9.28 -10.92 5.58
C TRP A 136 -8.02 -11.77 5.51
N LEU A 137 -6.82 -11.14 5.52
CA LEU A 137 -5.57 -11.89 5.40
C LEU A 137 -4.86 -12.04 6.74
N ASP A 138 -4.12 -13.13 6.85
CA ASP A 138 -3.23 -13.38 7.97
C ASP A 138 -1.89 -12.66 7.72
N ILE A 139 -1.80 -11.42 8.17
CA ILE A 139 -0.65 -10.53 8.05
C ILE A 139 -0.38 -9.84 9.39
N GLU A 140 0.76 -9.21 9.56
CA GLU A 140 1.15 -8.59 10.83
C GLU A 140 0.50 -7.23 11.04
N SER A 141 0.34 -6.43 9.98
CA SER A 141 -0.33 -5.12 10.03
C SER A 141 -0.61 -4.58 8.64
N THR A 142 -1.34 -3.46 8.59
CA THR A 142 -1.52 -2.68 7.36
C THR A 142 -1.23 -1.20 7.59
N VAL A 143 -0.83 -0.53 6.52
CA VAL A 143 -0.71 0.93 6.47
C VAL A 143 -1.42 1.43 5.21
N CYS A 144 -2.32 2.39 5.37
CA CYS A 144 -3.11 2.96 4.29
C CYS A 144 -2.87 4.45 4.16
N TYR A 145 -2.50 4.90 2.96
CA TYR A 145 -2.31 6.32 2.63
C TYR A 145 -3.39 6.76 1.66
N ASP A 146 -4.23 7.71 2.07
CA ASP A 146 -5.30 8.29 1.26
C ASP A 146 -6.09 7.24 0.44
N PHE A 147 -7.27 6.89 0.89
CA PHE A 147 -8.13 5.94 0.17
C PHE A 147 -8.68 6.52 -1.13
N GLU A 148 -8.91 5.66 -2.11
CA GLU A 148 -9.61 6.02 -3.34
C GLU A 148 -11.11 5.76 -3.19
N GLY A 149 -11.93 6.83 -3.35
CA GLY A 149 -13.39 6.74 -3.20
C GLY A 149 -13.90 6.64 -1.76
N THR A 150 -15.22 6.75 -1.59
CA THR A 150 -15.87 6.84 -0.27
C THR A 150 -16.72 5.65 0.12
N ASN A 151 -17.21 4.89 -0.84
CA ASN A 151 -18.16 3.79 -0.60
C ASN A 151 -17.49 2.58 0.06
N PHE A 152 -16.18 2.56 0.09
CA PHE A 152 -15.38 1.44 0.53
C PHE A 152 -15.70 0.99 1.96
N PHE A 153 -15.87 1.92 2.91
CA PHE A 153 -16.17 1.61 4.31
C PHE A 153 -17.63 1.23 4.61
N GLN A 154 -18.52 1.25 3.61
CA GLN A 154 -19.93 0.89 3.81
C GLN A 154 -20.23 -0.58 3.54
N GLU A 155 -19.40 -1.22 2.72
CA GLU A 155 -19.71 -2.54 2.14
C GLU A 155 -18.98 -3.69 2.84
N HIS A 156 -18.03 -3.38 3.75
CA HIS A 156 -17.18 -4.40 4.35
C HIS A 156 -17.36 -4.52 5.87
N ASP A 157 -17.20 -5.74 6.35
CA ASP A 157 -17.16 -6.02 7.79
C ASP A 157 -16.06 -5.18 8.44
N THR A 158 -16.43 -4.38 9.44
CA THR A 158 -15.54 -3.49 10.17
C THR A 158 -14.74 -4.22 11.27
N SER A 159 -14.81 -5.53 11.36
CA SER A 159 -14.03 -6.33 12.30
C SER A 159 -12.57 -6.48 11.85
N ILE A 160 -11.80 -5.42 11.94
CA ILE A 160 -10.36 -5.44 11.61
C ILE A 160 -9.61 -6.26 12.66
N ARG A 161 -9.00 -7.34 12.22
CA ARG A 161 -8.27 -8.27 13.10
C ARG A 161 -6.82 -7.86 13.34
N ARG A 162 -6.23 -7.07 12.42
CA ARG A 162 -4.81 -6.71 12.43
C ARG A 162 -4.61 -5.23 12.68
N PRO A 163 -3.54 -4.81 13.36
CA PRO A 163 -3.24 -3.40 13.55
C PRO A 163 -3.19 -2.66 12.21
N MET A 164 -3.88 -1.54 12.14
CA MET A 164 -3.91 -0.70 10.93
C MET A 164 -3.54 0.74 11.27
N LEU A 165 -2.66 1.33 10.47
CA LEU A 165 -2.34 2.74 10.50
C LEU A 165 -2.90 3.41 9.25
N VAL A 166 -3.68 4.48 9.44
CA VAL A 166 -4.26 5.26 8.34
C VAL A 166 -3.67 6.66 8.34
N HIS A 167 -3.10 7.08 7.22
CA HIS A 167 -2.61 8.43 6.97
C HIS A 167 -3.62 9.16 6.09
N LEU A 168 -4.19 10.25 6.57
CA LEU A 168 -5.13 11.09 5.83
C LEU A 168 -4.66 12.55 5.81
N ASN A 169 -4.72 13.18 4.66
CA ASN A 169 -4.68 14.63 4.63
C ASN A 169 -5.98 15.20 5.25
N LYS A 170 -5.92 16.44 5.76
CA LYS A 170 -7.05 17.06 6.47
C LYS A 170 -8.32 17.12 5.61
N LYS A 171 -8.19 17.39 4.32
CA LYS A 171 -9.32 17.47 3.38
C LYS A 171 -10.05 16.13 3.25
N ASN A 172 -9.31 15.02 3.11
CA ASN A 172 -9.89 13.69 3.04
C ASN A 172 -10.51 13.28 4.39
N TYR A 173 -9.84 13.62 5.51
CA TYR A 173 -10.41 13.40 6.83
C TYR A 173 -11.77 14.12 6.99
N ASP A 174 -11.85 15.41 6.69
CA ASP A 174 -13.10 16.19 6.79
C ASP A 174 -14.21 15.66 5.88
N PHE A 175 -13.82 15.16 4.70
CA PHE A 175 -14.76 14.53 3.79
C PHE A 175 -15.29 13.22 4.38
N PHE A 176 -14.45 12.34 4.88
CA PHE A 176 -14.87 11.10 5.55
C PHE A 176 -15.68 11.35 6.83
N GLU A 177 -15.38 12.43 7.55
CA GLU A 177 -16.15 12.84 8.73
C GLU A 177 -17.59 13.25 8.36
N LYS A 178 -17.77 14.05 7.32
CA LYS A 178 -19.08 14.46 6.78
C LYS A 178 -19.92 13.26 6.32
N GLU A 179 -19.27 12.26 5.76
CA GLU A 179 -19.90 11.00 5.32
C GLU A 179 -20.11 9.98 6.46
N ASN A 180 -19.90 10.38 7.72
CA ASN A 180 -19.96 9.52 8.93
C ASN A 180 -19.02 8.31 8.92
N LYS A 181 -18.00 8.28 8.05
CA LYS A 181 -17.04 7.17 7.92
C LYS A 181 -16.03 7.14 9.07
N ILE A 182 -15.57 8.31 9.52
CA ILE A 182 -14.64 8.43 10.66
C ILE A 182 -15.28 7.86 11.93
N GLY A 183 -16.57 8.12 12.16
CA GLY A 183 -17.29 7.54 13.29
C GLY A 183 -17.35 6.02 13.29
N LEU A 184 -17.36 5.39 12.11
CA LEU A 184 -17.28 3.93 11.96
C LEU A 184 -15.85 3.43 12.24
N ILE A 185 -14.85 4.08 11.66
CA ILE A 185 -13.45 3.69 11.84
C ILE A 185 -13.01 3.82 13.30
N ASN A 186 -13.41 4.88 14.00
CA ASN A 186 -13.05 5.12 15.41
C ASN A 186 -13.65 4.09 16.39
N LYS A 187 -14.62 3.29 15.96
CA LYS A 187 -15.17 2.18 16.76
C LYS A 187 -14.34 0.90 16.67
N ILE A 188 -13.29 0.90 15.85
CA ILE A 188 -12.44 -0.27 15.60
C ILE A 188 -11.16 -0.11 16.39
N ASP A 189 -10.96 -0.90 17.43
CA ASP A 189 -9.85 -0.79 18.39
C ASP A 189 -8.45 -0.91 17.76
N ASN A 190 -8.33 -1.56 16.62
CA ASN A 190 -7.05 -1.84 15.98
C ASN A 190 -6.65 -0.80 14.91
N ILE A 191 -7.42 0.28 14.72
CA ILE A 191 -7.09 1.35 13.76
C ILE A 191 -6.53 2.57 14.47
N GLN A 192 -5.43 3.09 13.95
CA GLN A 192 -4.88 4.38 14.32
C GLN A 192 -4.93 5.32 13.11
N ILE A 193 -5.55 6.50 13.25
CA ILE A 193 -5.57 7.53 12.21
C ILE A 193 -4.55 8.62 12.54
N LYS A 194 -3.78 9.03 11.53
CA LYS A 194 -2.90 10.19 11.54
C LYS A 194 -3.39 11.20 10.52
N ILE A 195 -3.62 12.44 10.96
CA ILE A 195 -4.13 13.52 10.13
C ILE A 195 -3.00 14.50 9.86
N TYR A 196 -2.88 14.95 8.59
CA TYR A 196 -1.87 15.89 8.15
C TYR A 196 -2.54 17.20 7.70
N ASP A 197 -2.39 18.22 8.53
CA ASP A 197 -2.91 19.57 8.24
C ASP A 197 -2.13 20.23 7.10
N ASN A 198 -2.79 21.13 6.38
CA ASN A 198 -2.21 21.88 5.25
C ASN A 198 -1.61 20.97 4.15
N CYS A 199 -2.08 19.75 4.03
CA CYS A 199 -1.70 18.79 3.00
C CYS A 199 -2.87 18.48 2.07
N ASN A 200 -2.56 18.19 0.82
CA ASN A 200 -3.49 17.61 -0.15
C ASN A 200 -3.13 16.14 -0.41
N THR A 201 -3.96 15.46 -1.20
CA THR A 201 -3.63 14.14 -1.76
C THR A 201 -2.25 14.17 -2.42
N ASN A 202 -1.49 13.11 -2.28
CA ASN A 202 -0.11 12.99 -2.76
C ASN A 202 0.95 13.79 -1.96
N PHE A 203 0.66 14.29 -0.76
CA PHE A 203 1.63 15.02 0.07
C PHE A 203 2.93 14.24 0.33
N TYR A 204 2.88 12.94 0.19
CA TYR A 204 3.99 11.99 0.37
C TYR A 204 4.79 11.71 -0.92
N ARG A 205 4.37 12.22 -2.08
CA ARG A 205 5.06 12.01 -3.37
C ARG A 205 6.04 13.12 -3.66
N ILE A 206 7.34 12.80 -3.64
CA ILE A 206 8.43 13.79 -3.79
C ILE A 206 8.34 14.55 -5.11
N ALA A 207 7.92 13.90 -6.19
CA ALA A 207 7.80 14.53 -7.52
C ALA A 207 6.43 15.21 -7.78
N ASP A 208 5.53 15.24 -6.79
CA ASP A 208 4.20 15.83 -6.94
C ASP A 208 4.16 17.30 -6.47
N LYS A 209 3.32 18.11 -7.14
CA LYS A 209 3.09 19.51 -6.76
C LYS A 209 2.54 19.71 -5.34
N ASN A 210 1.92 18.67 -4.79
CA ASN A 210 1.35 18.65 -3.45
C ASN A 210 2.31 18.12 -2.38
N TYR A 211 3.56 17.82 -2.72
CA TYR A 211 4.55 17.30 -1.79
C TYR A 211 4.80 18.26 -0.63
N VAL A 212 4.70 17.74 0.59
CA VAL A 212 5.00 18.49 1.82
C VAL A 212 6.04 17.72 2.63
N HIS A 213 7.29 18.17 2.57
CA HIS A 213 8.45 17.47 3.14
C HIS A 213 8.27 17.07 4.61
N ALA A 214 7.81 17.99 5.46
CA ALA A 214 7.62 17.70 6.89
C ALA A 214 6.52 16.64 7.14
N ALA A 215 5.42 16.69 6.38
CA ALA A 215 4.35 15.71 6.47
C ALA A 215 4.80 14.34 5.94
N TYR A 216 5.57 14.32 4.85
CA TYR A 216 6.17 13.09 4.32
C TYR A 216 7.07 12.41 5.36
N LEU A 217 8.02 13.13 5.95
CA LEU A 217 8.92 12.57 6.96
C LEU A 217 8.14 12.06 8.17
N ASN A 218 7.19 12.85 8.68
CA ASN A 218 6.36 12.44 9.80
C ASN A 218 5.53 11.18 9.48
N SER A 219 4.98 11.08 8.26
CA SER A 219 4.22 9.90 7.84
C SER A 219 5.10 8.66 7.71
N LEU A 220 6.30 8.81 7.17
CA LEU A 220 7.28 7.74 7.07
C LEU A 220 7.72 7.23 8.46
N ASP A 221 8.04 8.13 9.38
CA ASP A 221 8.43 7.78 10.75
C ASP A 221 7.30 7.03 11.48
N ASN A 222 6.06 7.51 11.36
CA ASN A 222 4.89 6.82 11.92
C ASN A 222 4.70 5.43 11.30
N THR A 223 4.89 5.29 9.99
CA THR A 223 4.83 4.00 9.28
C THR A 223 5.89 3.04 9.79
N LEU A 224 7.17 3.46 9.81
CA LEU A 224 8.27 2.62 10.30
C LEU A 224 8.08 2.21 11.77
N ALA A 225 7.61 3.13 12.62
CA ALA A 225 7.30 2.81 14.02
C ALA A 225 6.14 1.82 14.15
N HIS A 226 5.09 1.95 13.31
CA HIS A 226 3.93 1.05 13.31
C HIS A 226 4.33 -0.37 12.90
N ILE A 227 4.99 -0.55 11.76
CA ILE A 227 5.39 -1.87 11.26
C ILE A 227 6.40 -2.54 12.18
N LYS A 228 7.35 -1.79 12.76
CA LYS A 228 8.30 -2.32 13.74
C LYS A 228 7.59 -2.87 14.99
N ARG A 229 6.60 -2.16 15.53
CA ARG A 229 5.80 -2.63 16.66
C ARG A 229 4.98 -3.87 16.34
N SER A 230 4.44 -3.96 15.13
CA SER A 230 3.63 -5.09 14.69
C SER A 230 4.46 -6.37 14.60
N PHE A 231 5.68 -6.28 14.10
CA PHE A 231 6.59 -7.43 14.04
C PHE A 231 7.15 -7.86 15.40
N ALA A 232 7.14 -6.98 16.40
CA ALA A 232 7.65 -7.28 17.75
C ALA A 232 6.61 -8.01 18.63
N LYS A 233 5.34 -8.02 18.26
CA LYS A 233 4.28 -8.70 19.03
C LYS A 233 4.16 -10.15 18.56
N PRO A 234 4.29 -11.15 19.46
CA PRO A 234 3.95 -12.52 19.11
C PRO A 234 2.46 -12.58 18.74
N HIS A 235 2.15 -13.31 17.66
CA HIS A 235 0.75 -13.61 17.33
C HIS A 235 0.13 -14.41 18.49
N THR A 236 -0.78 -13.78 19.23
CA THR A 236 -1.75 -14.54 20.02
C THR A 236 -2.74 -15.14 19.03
N THR A 237 -2.57 -16.44 18.77
CA THR A 237 -3.53 -17.30 18.03
C THR A 237 -4.87 -17.31 18.72
#